data_1c67afda2489142fc1c3bd9bf6d7f307
#
_entry.id   1c67afda2489142fc1c3bd9bf6d7f307
#
_cell.length_a   1.000
_cell.length_b   1.000
_cell.length_c   1.000
_cell.angle_alpha   90.00
_cell.angle_beta   90.00
_cell.angle_gamma   90.00
#
_symmetry.space_group_name_H-M   'P 1'
#
loop_
_entity.id
_entity.type
_entity.pdbx_description
1 polymer ?
#
loop_
_entity_poly.entity_id
_entity_poly.type
_entity_poly.pdbx_seq_one_letter_code
_entity_poly.pdbx_strand_id
1 'polypeptide(L)'
;MKAIIVAALIAGFSTVQGMAAPIDLSAQTCKQFQASSPDEIKIILAWLDGYYKDEKDPPVIDTDKFVANAKKLGEYCSANPTIGLITATDKLFGDGK
;
A
#
# COMPACT_ATOMS: atom_id res chain seq x y z
N MET A 1 -30.80 3.13 34.09
CA MET A 1 -29.43 2.74 34.40
C MET A 1 -28.86 1.77 33.38
N LYS A 2 -29.55 0.73 33.12
CA LYS A 2 -29.05 -0.32 32.23
C LYS A 2 -29.06 0.08 30.79
N ALA A 3 -29.93 0.97 30.40
CA ALA A 3 -29.98 1.46 29.02
C ALA A 3 -28.74 2.23 28.62
N ILE A 4 -28.08 2.85 29.56
CA ILE A 4 -26.88 3.61 29.31
C ILE A 4 -25.75 2.73 28.79
N ILE A 5 -25.66 1.53 29.33
CA ILE A 5 -24.62 0.59 28.94
C ILE A 5 -24.78 0.16 27.47
N VAL A 6 -26.03 -0.01 27.07
CA VAL A 6 -26.32 -0.42 25.69
C VAL A 6 -25.89 0.64 24.71
N ALA A 7 -26.10 1.89 25.04
CA ALA A 7 -25.71 2.99 24.16
C ALA A 7 -24.21 3.01 23.91
N ALA A 8 -23.43 2.69 24.92
CA ALA A 8 -21.98 2.65 24.77
C ALA A 8 -21.53 1.60 23.78
N LEU A 9 -22.22 0.45 23.78
CA LEU A 9 -21.88 -0.61 22.84
C LEU A 9 -22.16 -0.21 21.40
N ILE A 10 -23.24 0.49 21.17
CA ILE A 10 -23.59 0.93 19.83
C ILE A 10 -22.53 1.90 19.29
N ALA A 11 -22.03 2.76 20.15
CA ALA A 11 -21.00 3.72 19.73
C ALA A 11 -19.74 2.99 19.26
N GLY A 12 -19.43 1.84 19.85
CA GLY A 12 -18.28 1.07 19.44
C GLY A 12 -18.34 0.58 18.01
N PHE A 13 -19.53 0.32 17.50
CA PHE A 13 -19.65 -0.17 16.13
C PHE A 13 -19.35 0.86 15.08
N SER A 14 -19.51 2.12 15.37
CA SER A 14 -19.29 3.16 14.37
C SER A 14 -17.85 3.20 13.89
N THR A 15 -16.92 2.68 14.68
CA THR A 15 -15.51 2.69 14.27
C THR A 15 -15.23 1.77 13.10
N VAL A 16 -16.10 0.80 12.86
CA VAL A 16 -15.92 -0.14 11.74
C VAL A 16 -15.98 0.55 10.39
N GLN A 17 -16.62 1.68 10.34
CA GLN A 17 -16.84 2.39 9.08
C GLN A 17 -15.56 2.90 8.42
N GLY A 18 -14.48 3.02 9.20
CA GLY A 18 -13.21 3.49 8.66
C GLY A 18 -12.56 2.55 7.67
N MET A 19 -13.12 1.33 7.51
CA MET A 19 -12.51 0.33 6.63
C MET A 19 -12.87 0.49 5.17
N ALA A 20 -13.75 1.39 4.83
CA ALA A 20 -14.27 1.50 3.48
C ALA A 20 -13.50 2.45 2.56
N ALA A 21 -12.47 3.12 3.06
CA ALA A 21 -11.76 4.10 2.26
C ALA A 21 -10.86 3.45 1.22
N PRO A 22 -10.91 3.91 -0.03
CA PRO A 22 -9.99 3.40 -1.06
C PRO A 22 -8.55 3.83 -0.77
N ILE A 23 -7.61 3.07 -1.31
CA ILE A 23 -6.19 3.39 -1.21
C ILE A 23 -5.79 4.13 -2.48
N ASP A 24 -5.40 5.38 -2.34
CA ASP A 24 -4.96 6.20 -3.48
C ASP A 24 -3.44 6.31 -3.45
N LEU A 25 -2.78 5.53 -4.29
CA LEU A 25 -1.33 5.48 -4.30
C LEU A 25 -0.69 6.77 -4.78
N SER A 26 -1.41 7.55 -5.59
CA SER A 26 -0.88 8.83 -6.05
C SER A 26 -0.80 9.87 -4.94
N ALA A 27 -1.55 9.66 -3.87
CA ALA A 27 -1.57 10.57 -2.73
C ALA A 27 -0.66 10.11 -1.59
N GLN A 28 -0.04 8.95 -1.69
CA GLN A 28 0.81 8.43 -0.63
C GLN A 28 2.26 8.86 -0.78
N THR A 29 2.90 9.13 0.37
CA THR A 29 4.34 9.28 0.44
C THR A 29 4.98 7.94 0.80
N CYS A 30 6.28 7.84 0.62
CA CYS A 30 7.06 6.69 1.09
C CYS A 30 6.79 6.39 2.56
N LYS A 31 6.77 7.45 3.39
CA LYS A 31 6.52 7.30 4.82
C LYS A 31 5.15 6.68 5.10
N GLN A 32 4.13 7.15 4.40
CA GLN A 32 2.79 6.63 4.59
C GLN A 32 2.68 5.17 4.14
N PHE A 33 3.34 4.84 3.04
CA PHE A 33 3.41 3.46 2.59
C PHE A 33 4.00 2.56 3.66
N GLN A 34 5.12 2.95 4.24
CA GLN A 34 5.79 2.15 5.26
C GLN A 34 4.99 2.05 6.55
N ALA A 35 4.13 3.04 6.83
CA ALA A 35 3.29 3.04 8.02
C ALA A 35 1.99 2.25 7.81
N SER A 36 1.73 1.79 6.60
CA SER A 36 0.52 1.02 6.30
C SER A 36 0.56 -0.35 6.97
N SER A 37 -0.62 -0.96 7.14
CA SER A 37 -0.69 -2.29 7.71
C SER A 37 -0.01 -3.31 6.79
N PRO A 38 0.43 -4.45 7.33
CA PRO A 38 1.02 -5.49 6.48
C PRO A 38 0.13 -5.94 5.33
N ASP A 39 -1.16 -6.03 5.56
CA ASP A 39 -2.10 -6.42 4.51
C ASP A 39 -2.19 -5.35 3.42
N GLU A 40 -2.23 -4.10 3.79
CA GLU A 40 -2.24 -3.00 2.82
C GLU A 40 -0.96 -2.97 2.03
N ILE A 41 0.17 -3.17 2.68
CA ILE A 41 1.47 -3.20 1.99
C ILE A 41 1.48 -4.28 0.93
N LYS A 42 0.95 -5.45 1.23
CA LYS A 42 0.88 -6.56 0.26
C LYS A 42 0.03 -6.19 -0.94
N ILE A 43 -1.11 -5.57 -0.69
CA ILE A 43 -2.01 -5.14 -1.77
C ILE A 43 -1.31 -4.11 -2.65
N ILE A 44 -0.66 -3.14 -2.04
CA ILE A 44 0.05 -2.09 -2.78
C ILE A 44 1.17 -2.68 -3.61
N LEU A 45 1.95 -3.58 -3.04
CA LEU A 45 3.05 -4.21 -3.76
C LEU A 45 2.55 -5.04 -4.95
N ALA A 46 1.45 -5.75 -4.77
CA ALA A 46 0.86 -6.52 -5.87
C ALA A 46 0.38 -5.60 -7.00
N TRP A 47 -0.24 -4.48 -6.63
CA TRP A 47 -0.68 -3.51 -7.63
C TRP A 47 0.51 -2.93 -8.39
N LEU A 48 1.57 -2.58 -7.68
CA LEU A 48 2.77 -2.02 -8.29
C LEU A 48 3.44 -3.03 -9.23
N ASP A 49 3.47 -4.29 -8.84
CA ASP A 49 4.04 -5.33 -9.69
C ASP A 49 3.33 -5.39 -11.04
N GLY A 50 2.01 -5.34 -11.03
CA GLY A 50 1.23 -5.33 -12.25
C GLY A 50 1.36 -4.02 -13.02
N TYR A 51 1.44 -2.91 -12.31
CA TYR A 51 1.50 -1.58 -12.93
C TYR A 51 2.75 -1.41 -13.81
N TYR A 52 3.86 -2.02 -13.41
CA TYR A 52 5.12 -1.90 -14.17
C TYR A 52 5.31 -3.00 -15.20
N LYS A 53 4.34 -3.89 -15.35
CA LYS A 53 4.38 -4.88 -16.43
C LYS A 53 3.84 -4.29 -17.72
N ASP A 54 4.42 -4.75 -18.84
CA ASP A 54 3.92 -4.45 -20.16
C ASP A 54 2.82 -5.44 -20.49
N GLU A 55 1.88 -5.07 -21.35
CA GLU A 55 0.83 -5.97 -21.80
C GLU A 55 1.38 -7.18 -22.52
N LYS A 56 2.61 -7.09 -23.04
CA LYS A 56 3.29 -8.20 -23.72
C LYS A 56 3.94 -9.17 -22.75
N ASP A 57 4.09 -8.77 -21.48
CA ASP A 57 4.69 -9.65 -20.50
C ASP A 57 3.74 -10.80 -20.19
N PRO A 58 4.26 -12.00 -19.97
CA PRO A 58 3.40 -13.12 -19.60
C PRO A 58 2.77 -12.89 -18.23
N PRO A 59 1.58 -13.44 -17.98
CA PRO A 59 0.90 -13.26 -16.70
C PRO A 59 1.50 -14.17 -15.62
N VAL A 60 2.75 -13.93 -15.31
CA VAL A 60 3.51 -14.73 -14.35
C VAL A 60 4.04 -13.82 -13.26
N ILE A 61 3.91 -14.25 -12.03
CA ILE A 61 4.52 -13.57 -10.90
C ILE A 61 5.80 -14.32 -10.54
N ASP A 62 6.93 -13.66 -10.73
CA ASP A 62 8.22 -14.17 -10.29
C ASP A 62 8.36 -13.77 -8.82
N THR A 63 8.14 -14.73 -7.93
CA THR A 63 8.11 -14.42 -6.50
C THR A 63 9.46 -13.93 -5.96
N ASP A 64 10.56 -14.42 -6.49
CA ASP A 64 11.88 -13.97 -6.07
C ASP A 64 12.10 -12.51 -6.46
N LYS A 65 11.73 -12.16 -7.68
CA LYS A 65 11.80 -10.77 -8.14
C LYS A 65 10.86 -9.89 -7.35
N PHE A 66 9.66 -10.38 -7.07
CA PHE A 66 8.67 -9.63 -6.31
C PHE A 66 9.22 -9.25 -4.93
N VAL A 67 9.81 -10.20 -4.24
CA VAL A 67 10.39 -9.97 -2.91
C VAL A 67 11.59 -9.02 -2.99
N ALA A 68 12.45 -9.21 -3.99
CA ALA A 68 13.61 -8.35 -4.17
C ALA A 68 13.21 -6.91 -4.46
N ASN A 69 12.19 -6.71 -5.28
CA ASN A 69 11.68 -5.38 -5.59
C ASN A 69 11.03 -4.73 -4.38
N ALA A 70 10.31 -5.51 -3.59
CA ALA A 70 9.71 -5.01 -2.35
C ALA A 70 10.79 -4.51 -1.39
N LYS A 71 11.86 -5.27 -1.26
CA LYS A 71 12.99 -4.89 -0.41
C LYS A 71 13.65 -3.61 -0.92
N LYS A 72 13.88 -3.52 -2.21
CA LYS A 72 14.48 -2.34 -2.83
C LYS A 72 13.63 -1.11 -2.57
N LEU A 73 12.33 -1.21 -2.73
CA LEU A 73 11.42 -0.11 -2.46
C LEU A 73 11.45 0.29 -0.99
N GLY A 74 11.42 -0.68 -0.10
CA GLY A 74 11.48 -0.41 1.34
C GLY A 74 12.73 0.33 1.73
N GLU A 75 13.88 -0.08 1.21
CA GLU A 75 15.15 0.58 1.49
C GLU A 75 15.17 2.01 0.95
N TYR A 76 14.68 2.18 -0.27
CA TYR A 76 14.63 3.50 -0.89
C TYR A 76 13.70 4.44 -0.11
N CYS A 77 12.54 3.95 0.28
CA CYS A 77 11.59 4.74 1.04
C CYS A 77 12.10 5.11 2.44
N SER A 78 12.86 4.22 3.06
CA SER A 78 13.47 4.52 4.35
C SER A 78 14.44 5.69 4.26
N ALA A 79 15.18 5.78 3.16
CA ALA A 79 16.11 6.87 2.93
C ALA A 79 15.44 8.13 2.41
N ASN A 80 14.23 8.01 1.86
CA ASN A 80 13.53 9.12 1.21
C ASN A 80 12.05 9.16 1.64
N PRO A 81 11.78 9.38 2.92
CA PRO A 81 10.41 9.23 3.44
C PRO A 81 9.41 10.27 2.92
N THR A 82 9.88 11.41 2.47
CA THR A 82 8.98 12.49 2.01
C THR A 82 8.64 12.41 0.53
N ILE A 83 9.28 11.53 -0.22
CA ILE A 83 9.01 11.39 -1.65
C ILE A 83 7.69 10.66 -1.85
N GLY A 84 6.94 11.06 -2.88
CA GLY A 84 5.71 10.35 -3.24
C GLY A 84 6.00 8.91 -3.62
N LEU A 85 5.10 8.01 -3.24
CA LEU A 85 5.31 6.58 -3.49
C LEU A 85 5.45 6.28 -4.99
N ILE A 86 4.57 6.83 -5.81
CA ILE A 86 4.64 6.58 -7.24
C ILE A 86 5.92 7.16 -7.85
N THR A 87 6.35 8.33 -7.36
CA THR A 87 7.62 8.91 -7.81
C THR A 87 8.78 7.98 -7.48
N ALA A 88 8.79 7.41 -6.29
CA ALA A 88 9.82 6.47 -5.87
C ALA A 88 9.82 5.22 -6.74
N THR A 89 8.65 4.64 -6.96
CA THR A 89 8.55 3.41 -7.76
C THR A 89 8.89 3.65 -9.23
N ASP A 90 8.49 4.79 -9.78
CA ASP A 90 8.90 5.15 -11.15
C ASP A 90 10.41 5.23 -11.27
N LYS A 91 11.05 5.80 -10.28
CA LYS A 91 12.50 5.92 -10.28
C LYS A 91 13.19 4.56 -10.23
N LEU A 92 12.64 3.64 -9.46
CA LEU A 92 13.25 2.33 -9.28
C LEU A 92 12.90 1.33 -10.38
N PHE A 93 11.68 1.39 -10.89
CA PHE A 93 11.14 0.36 -11.77
C PHE A 93 10.56 0.88 -13.07
N GLY A 94 10.54 2.18 -13.27
CA GLY A 94 9.76 2.80 -14.33
C GLY A 94 10.47 2.93 -15.67
N ASP A 95 11.59 2.24 -15.88
CA ASP A 95 12.31 2.33 -17.14
C ASP A 95 11.39 1.99 -18.30
N GLY A 96 11.23 2.94 -19.20
CA GLY A 96 10.38 2.74 -20.36
C GLY A 96 8.91 3.01 -20.12
N LYS A 97 8.54 3.48 -18.96
CA LYS A 97 7.16 3.83 -18.64
C LYS A 97 6.86 5.30 -18.84
#